data_da672a90a5ed9f7346d99bd619149dce
#
_entry.id   da672a90a5ed9f7346d99bd619149dce
#
_cell.length_a   1.000
_cell.length_b   1.000
_cell.length_c   1.000
_cell.angle_alpha   90.00
_cell.angle_beta   90.00
_cell.angle_gamma   90.00
#
_symmetry.space_group_name_H-M   'P 1'
#
loop_
_entity.id
_entity.type
_entity.pdbx_description
1 polymer ?
#
loop_
_entity_poly.entity_id
_entity_poly.type
_entity_poly.pdbx_seq_one_letter_code
_entity_poly.pdbx_strand_id
1 'polypeptide(L)'
;MGTVIQDTQQRNYDRQPRWDRFERADLFEQYRELQAQGVSQRQAAKELQVPRTTLQAWRIWHDTLDICPHVAEFFQSGPGLAFLHRLVMAFHLVCIEVGACGIRLACLFLNLTGLDRFVAASYGAQQQVNRQVEEAMVAYRQTETARLAKDMPRKDITVTQDETFTGGLCLVTMDPDSNFIILEQLAQARDQTTWNELMAPALAPLNCQVIQSTSDEAPGLLAYVEHYLEAHHSPDLFHVQYELSKAVSAPMATKERAAYKAVAEAREQLEQVQTHLKTLDDNPEKRGPGRSPKAPASLEQAQQALEAASREHERLVLQREQMAQSLGAIGQAYHFVDLERGVRRNGQLIASDIQEHIKQVRAIAQHEGLSQTGLERIEKAERVVPKMQATIEFVSRYVGQQVDQLNLRQPISFAMHAKLIPSFYLDRVAQSRTVRDGEPLRELAERLRAPLFEPGGVLSELSPEAQELLHDEAKRLANVFQRSSSNVEGRNGYLSLRNHQLRGLSLPRKRECFTTIHNFFLTRPDGMTAAERFFGQKPRSMFTAILESVELPPAPLSPPRRA
;
A
#
# COMPACT_ATOMS: atom_id res chain seq x y z
N MET A 1 55.11 -19.76 -15.50
CA MET A 1 55.02 -18.41 -16.06
C MET A 1 53.56 -17.93 -16.03
N GLY A 2 52.99 -17.69 -14.86
CA GLY A 2 51.56 -17.37 -14.70
C GLY A 2 51.23 -16.45 -13.54
N THR A 3 52.20 -15.80 -12.90
CA THR A 3 51.96 -15.08 -11.63
C THR A 3 52.33 -13.59 -11.66
N VAL A 4 52.74 -13.04 -12.80
CA VAL A 4 53.20 -11.62 -12.87
C VAL A 4 52.17 -10.66 -13.50
N ILE A 5 51.11 -11.17 -14.14
CA ILE A 5 50.15 -10.30 -14.85
C ILE A 5 48.97 -9.86 -13.95
N GLN A 6 48.68 -10.54 -12.85
CA GLN A 6 47.57 -10.14 -11.94
C GLN A 6 47.92 -8.98 -10.99
N ASP A 7 49.22 -8.77 -10.69
CA ASP A 7 49.63 -7.75 -9.71
C ASP A 7 49.74 -6.33 -10.28
N THR A 8 49.81 -6.19 -11.62
CA THR A 8 49.89 -4.86 -12.27
C THR A 8 48.53 -4.22 -12.56
N GLN A 9 47.45 -4.99 -12.64
CA GLN A 9 46.10 -4.44 -12.82
C GLN A 9 45.47 -3.99 -11.50
N GLN A 10 45.80 -4.65 -10.39
CA GLN A 10 45.27 -4.30 -9.07
C GLN A 10 45.90 -3.03 -8.47
N ARG A 11 47.15 -2.70 -8.85
CA ARG A 11 47.81 -1.45 -8.38
C ARG A 11 47.28 -0.15 -8.97
N ASN A 12 46.49 -0.17 -10.03
CA ASN A 12 45.96 1.02 -10.65
C ASN A 12 44.56 1.45 -10.13
N TYR A 13 43.89 0.60 -9.34
CA TYR A 13 42.56 0.90 -8.80
C TYR A 13 42.58 1.57 -7.41
N ASP A 14 43.68 1.50 -6.67
CA ASP A 14 43.78 2.02 -5.30
C ASP A 14 44.39 3.44 -5.18
N ARG A 15 44.69 4.10 -6.29
CA ARG A 15 45.07 5.52 -6.23
C ARG A 15 43.81 6.37 -6.21
N GLN A 16 43.35 6.76 -5.02
CA GLN A 16 42.44 7.88 -4.92
C GLN A 16 43.01 9.08 -5.71
N PRO A 17 42.22 9.72 -6.59
CA PRO A 17 42.65 10.91 -7.26
C PRO A 17 43.04 11.97 -6.21
N ARG A 18 44.18 12.63 -6.36
CA ARG A 18 44.70 13.62 -5.41
C ARG A 18 43.72 14.79 -5.19
N TRP A 19 42.84 15.02 -6.14
CA TRP A 19 41.78 16.03 -6.11
C TRP A 19 40.46 15.36 -6.46
N ASP A 20 39.41 15.68 -5.70
CA ASP A 20 38.05 15.31 -6.08
C ASP A 20 37.60 16.08 -7.35
N ARG A 21 36.38 15.79 -7.83
CA ARG A 21 35.90 16.40 -9.09
C ARG A 21 35.60 17.88 -8.95
N PHE A 22 35.16 18.33 -7.79
CA PHE A 22 34.82 19.72 -7.51
C PHE A 22 36.10 20.53 -7.32
N GLU A 23 37.05 20.05 -6.51
CA GLU A 23 38.38 20.63 -6.38
C GLU A 23 39.09 20.76 -7.72
N ARG A 24 38.97 19.74 -8.57
CA ARG A 24 39.52 19.76 -9.92
C ARG A 24 38.87 20.83 -10.79
N ALA A 25 37.53 21.00 -10.71
CA ALA A 25 36.80 22.01 -11.47
C ALA A 25 37.24 23.43 -11.05
N ASP A 26 37.29 23.68 -9.75
CA ASP A 26 37.71 24.98 -9.19
C ASP A 26 39.16 25.31 -9.58
N LEU A 27 40.06 24.35 -9.47
CA LEU A 27 41.46 24.54 -9.86
C LEU A 27 41.60 24.74 -11.40
N PHE A 28 40.77 24.11 -12.18
CA PHE A 28 40.80 24.29 -13.65
C PHE A 28 40.19 25.62 -14.07
N GLU A 29 39.19 26.12 -13.38
CA GLU A 29 38.63 27.47 -13.60
C GLU A 29 39.67 28.53 -13.25
N GLN A 30 40.31 28.44 -12.06
CA GLN A 30 41.42 29.32 -11.69
C GLN A 30 42.59 29.28 -12.69
N TYR A 31 42.92 28.06 -13.21
CA TYR A 31 43.91 27.94 -14.26
C TYR A 31 43.53 28.71 -15.53
N ARG A 32 42.26 28.67 -15.95
CA ARG A 32 41.77 29.42 -17.13
C ARG A 32 41.82 30.93 -16.90
N GLU A 33 41.48 31.42 -15.72
CA GLU A 33 41.59 32.83 -15.34
C GLU A 33 43.03 33.32 -15.40
N LEU A 34 43.97 32.56 -14.83
CA LEU A 34 45.40 32.87 -14.92
C LEU A 34 45.91 32.87 -16.37
N GLN A 35 45.45 31.94 -17.20
CA GLN A 35 45.77 31.91 -18.63
C GLN A 35 45.20 33.15 -19.37
N ALA A 36 43.99 33.59 -19.03
CA ALA A 36 43.38 34.79 -19.62
C ALA A 36 44.13 36.06 -19.22
N GLN A 37 44.80 36.08 -18.07
CA GLN A 37 45.69 37.14 -17.56
C GLN A 37 47.09 37.04 -18.17
N GLY A 38 47.37 36.09 -19.05
CA GLY A 38 48.68 35.93 -19.71
C GLY A 38 49.70 35.15 -18.89
N VAL A 39 49.33 34.54 -17.77
CA VAL A 39 50.22 33.72 -16.93
C VAL A 39 50.59 32.44 -17.65
N SER A 40 51.87 32.11 -17.72
CA SER A 40 52.33 30.88 -18.35
C SER A 40 51.83 29.62 -17.63
N GLN A 41 51.60 28.54 -18.35
CA GLN A 41 51.17 27.25 -17.78
C GLN A 41 52.11 26.75 -16.65
N ARG A 42 53.41 27.04 -16.77
CA ARG A 42 54.42 26.67 -15.78
C ARG A 42 54.26 27.44 -14.48
N GLN A 43 53.91 28.70 -14.59
CA GLN A 43 53.69 29.60 -13.47
C GLN A 43 52.35 29.31 -12.78
N ALA A 44 51.27 29.11 -13.55
CA ALA A 44 49.96 28.69 -13.05
C ALA A 44 50.05 27.33 -12.32
N ALA A 45 50.82 26.39 -12.86
CA ALA A 45 51.02 25.09 -12.21
C ALA A 45 51.69 25.22 -10.83
N LYS A 46 52.63 26.19 -10.69
CA LYS A 46 53.29 26.46 -9.42
C LYS A 46 52.36 27.17 -8.43
N GLU A 47 51.58 28.11 -8.92
CA GLU A 47 50.65 28.90 -8.11
C GLU A 47 49.50 28.02 -7.55
N LEU A 48 48.91 27.19 -8.40
CA LEU A 48 47.83 26.28 -8.04
C LEU A 48 48.28 24.98 -7.35
N GLN A 49 49.60 24.79 -7.19
CA GLN A 49 50.20 23.56 -6.65
C GLN A 49 49.75 22.26 -7.35
N VAL A 50 49.42 22.36 -8.64
CA VAL A 50 49.00 21.24 -9.51
C VAL A 50 50.13 20.90 -10.48
N PRO A 51 50.53 19.63 -10.64
CA PRO A 51 51.54 19.27 -11.62
C PRO A 51 51.18 19.75 -13.02
N ARG A 52 52.15 20.34 -13.72
CA ARG A 52 51.96 20.88 -15.10
C ARG A 52 51.36 19.82 -16.04
N THR A 53 51.80 18.58 -15.94
CA THR A 53 51.29 17.46 -16.75
C THR A 53 49.82 17.18 -16.47
N THR A 54 49.36 17.36 -15.24
CA THR A 54 47.96 17.22 -14.82
C THR A 54 47.10 18.32 -15.42
N LEU A 55 47.54 19.58 -15.32
CA LEU A 55 46.84 20.70 -15.98
C LEU A 55 46.80 20.56 -17.50
N GLN A 56 47.86 20.05 -18.10
CA GLN A 56 47.90 19.78 -19.53
C GLN A 56 46.92 18.65 -19.91
N ALA A 57 46.84 17.59 -19.14
CA ALA A 57 45.88 16.52 -19.37
C ALA A 57 44.43 17.01 -19.22
N TRP A 58 44.16 17.84 -18.22
CA TRP A 58 42.82 18.44 -18.04
C TRP A 58 42.43 19.34 -19.24
N ARG A 59 43.37 20.15 -19.75
CA ARG A 59 43.14 21.00 -20.93
C ARG A 59 42.88 20.14 -22.15
N ILE A 60 43.74 19.14 -22.44
CA ILE A 60 43.57 18.25 -23.62
C ILE A 60 42.20 17.55 -23.53
N TRP A 61 41.81 17.09 -22.38
CA TRP A 61 40.52 16.45 -22.20
C TRP A 61 39.37 17.41 -22.47
N HIS A 62 39.46 18.65 -21.99
CA HIS A 62 38.48 19.71 -22.26
C HIS A 62 38.39 20.02 -23.78
N ASP A 63 39.51 20.18 -24.45
CA ASP A 63 39.57 20.56 -25.85
C ASP A 63 39.16 19.42 -26.83
N THR A 64 39.14 18.18 -26.36
CA THR A 64 38.74 16.99 -27.15
C THR A 64 37.26 16.61 -27.01
N LEU A 65 36.49 17.27 -26.16
CA LEU A 65 35.06 17.02 -26.04
C LEU A 65 34.34 17.45 -27.31
N ASP A 66 33.71 16.49 -27.98
CA ASP A 66 32.87 16.74 -29.16
C ASP A 66 31.47 17.20 -28.72
N ILE A 67 31.40 18.40 -28.15
CA ILE A 67 30.17 19.03 -27.64
C ILE A 67 30.30 20.55 -27.72
N CYS A 68 29.16 21.25 -27.70
CA CYS A 68 29.17 22.71 -27.66
C CYS A 68 30.07 23.24 -26.54
N PRO A 69 31.02 24.17 -26.83
CA PRO A 69 31.98 24.66 -25.84
C PRO A 69 31.32 25.20 -24.55
N HIS A 70 30.21 25.92 -24.66
CA HIS A 70 29.46 26.43 -23.49
C HIS A 70 28.88 25.34 -22.62
N VAL A 71 28.42 24.22 -23.23
CA VAL A 71 27.92 23.04 -22.47
C VAL A 71 29.08 22.34 -21.77
N ALA A 72 30.21 22.20 -22.47
CA ALA A 72 31.43 21.62 -21.88
C ALA A 72 31.91 22.44 -20.69
N GLU A 73 31.93 23.76 -20.82
CA GLU A 73 32.32 24.70 -19.78
C GLU A 73 31.38 24.61 -18.57
N PHE A 74 30.06 24.61 -18.78
CA PHE A 74 29.09 24.50 -17.73
C PHE A 74 29.27 23.21 -16.93
N PHE A 75 29.26 22.02 -17.57
CA PHE A 75 29.37 20.75 -16.86
C PHE A 75 30.77 20.43 -16.29
N GLN A 76 31.75 21.32 -16.51
CA GLN A 76 33.06 21.25 -15.85
C GLN A 76 33.22 22.31 -14.76
N SER A 77 32.28 23.23 -14.61
CA SER A 77 32.23 24.18 -13.50
C SER A 77 31.66 23.55 -12.24
N GLY A 78 31.93 24.12 -11.08
CA GLY A 78 31.34 23.68 -9.80
C GLY A 78 29.80 23.63 -9.83
N PRO A 79 29.11 24.71 -10.27
CA PRO A 79 27.65 24.70 -10.41
C PRO A 79 27.12 23.62 -11.37
N GLY A 80 27.79 23.39 -12.48
CA GLY A 80 27.43 22.39 -13.48
C GLY A 80 27.61 20.97 -12.94
N LEU A 81 28.68 20.70 -12.20
CA LEU A 81 28.92 19.43 -11.54
C LEU A 81 27.88 19.16 -10.44
N ALA A 82 27.53 20.18 -9.65
CA ALA A 82 26.47 20.07 -8.64
C ALA A 82 25.11 19.75 -9.27
N PHE A 83 24.78 20.40 -10.40
CA PHE A 83 23.57 20.11 -11.16
C PHE A 83 23.58 18.69 -11.73
N LEU A 84 24.71 18.27 -12.31
CA LEU A 84 24.89 16.92 -12.86
C LEU A 84 24.74 15.84 -11.79
N HIS A 85 25.35 16.07 -10.63
CA HIS A 85 25.20 15.19 -9.45
C HIS A 85 23.74 15.04 -9.06
N ARG A 86 23.05 16.17 -8.90
CA ARG A 86 21.63 16.19 -8.57
C ARG A 86 20.77 15.46 -9.61
N LEU A 87 21.07 15.64 -10.89
CA LEU A 87 20.35 15.00 -11.99
C LEU A 87 20.51 13.47 -11.99
N VAL A 88 21.76 12.99 -11.82
CA VAL A 88 22.06 11.56 -11.78
C VAL A 88 21.41 10.90 -10.56
N MET A 89 21.54 11.50 -9.38
CA MET A 89 20.91 10.97 -8.16
C MET A 89 19.38 10.97 -8.26
N ALA A 90 18.79 12.03 -8.81
CA ALA A 90 17.35 12.12 -9.04
C ALA A 90 16.87 11.03 -10.00
N PHE A 91 17.63 10.76 -11.08
CA PHE A 91 17.29 9.69 -12.01
C PHE A 91 17.28 8.32 -11.31
N HIS A 92 18.31 8.00 -10.54
CA HIS A 92 18.36 6.75 -9.79
C HIS A 92 17.21 6.63 -8.78
N LEU A 93 16.96 7.66 -7.98
CA LEU A 93 15.86 7.63 -7.02
C LEU A 93 14.50 7.52 -7.70
N VAL A 94 14.20 8.41 -8.66
CA VAL A 94 12.85 8.52 -9.23
C VAL A 94 12.58 7.44 -10.27
N CYS A 95 13.49 7.25 -11.24
CA CYS A 95 13.24 6.31 -12.34
C CYS A 95 13.54 4.86 -11.95
N ILE A 96 14.61 4.60 -11.20
CA ILE A 96 15.01 3.23 -10.86
C ILE A 96 14.30 2.76 -9.59
N GLU A 97 14.43 3.47 -8.48
CA GLU A 97 13.90 2.99 -7.20
C GLU A 97 12.37 3.17 -7.09
N VAL A 98 11.83 4.33 -7.44
CA VAL A 98 10.38 4.58 -7.44
C VAL A 98 9.72 4.02 -8.70
N GLY A 99 10.28 4.28 -9.88
CA GLY A 99 9.70 3.94 -11.19
C GLY A 99 9.95 2.52 -11.68
N ALA A 100 10.80 1.74 -10.99
CA ALA A 100 11.19 0.36 -11.35
C ALA A 100 11.87 0.22 -12.72
N CYS A 101 12.54 1.27 -13.20
CA CYS A 101 13.34 1.19 -14.40
C CYS A 101 14.63 0.40 -14.19
N GLY A 102 15.07 -0.33 -15.21
CA GLY A 102 16.34 -1.05 -15.14
C GLY A 102 17.55 -0.13 -15.34
N ILE A 103 18.72 -0.49 -14.79
CA ILE A 103 19.99 0.26 -14.91
C ILE A 103 20.34 0.59 -16.37
N ARG A 104 19.99 -0.26 -17.33
CA ARG A 104 20.22 0.00 -18.76
C ARG A 104 19.53 1.26 -19.27
N LEU A 105 18.39 1.64 -18.67
CA LEU A 105 17.70 2.87 -19.02
C LEU A 105 18.44 4.11 -18.49
N ALA A 106 19.13 4.00 -17.33
CA ALA A 106 20.03 5.06 -16.87
C ALA A 106 21.21 5.25 -17.85
N CYS A 107 21.82 4.16 -18.31
CA CYS A 107 22.89 4.22 -19.31
C CYS A 107 22.37 4.87 -20.62
N LEU A 108 21.20 4.47 -21.09
CA LEU A 108 20.59 5.02 -22.31
C LEU A 108 20.25 6.51 -22.15
N PHE A 109 19.70 6.89 -21.00
CA PHE A 109 19.41 8.30 -20.69
C PHE A 109 20.66 9.16 -20.74
N LEU A 110 21.75 8.72 -20.09
CA LEU A 110 23.02 9.45 -20.12
C LEU A 110 23.59 9.56 -21.53
N ASN A 111 23.48 8.51 -22.35
CA ASN A 111 23.94 8.54 -23.74
C ASN A 111 23.11 9.47 -24.61
N LEU A 112 21.77 9.39 -24.53
CA LEU A 112 20.88 10.21 -25.36
C LEU A 112 20.96 11.72 -25.02
N THR A 113 21.23 12.03 -23.73
CA THR A 113 21.41 13.41 -23.28
C THR A 113 22.82 13.95 -23.52
N GLY A 114 23.78 13.11 -23.95
CA GLY A 114 25.19 13.47 -24.08
C GLY A 114 25.93 13.62 -22.76
N LEU A 115 25.28 13.29 -21.63
CA LEU A 115 25.88 13.35 -20.29
C LEU A 115 26.93 12.25 -20.05
N ASP A 116 26.95 11.23 -20.90
CA ASP A 116 27.99 10.21 -20.96
C ASP A 116 29.42 10.77 -21.19
N ARG A 117 29.52 12.01 -21.67
CA ARG A 117 30.77 12.78 -21.78
C ARG A 117 31.30 13.20 -20.40
N PHE A 118 30.41 13.39 -19.43
CA PHE A 118 30.72 13.97 -18.13
C PHE A 118 30.62 12.94 -16.99
N VAL A 119 29.85 11.86 -17.18
CA VAL A 119 29.60 10.81 -16.18
C VAL A 119 29.81 9.44 -16.81
N ALA A 120 30.47 8.54 -16.11
CA ALA A 120 30.64 7.16 -16.55
C ALA A 120 29.27 6.47 -16.75
N ALA A 121 28.85 6.28 -18.00
CA ALA A 121 27.56 5.74 -18.40
C ALA A 121 27.58 4.20 -18.60
N SER A 122 28.65 3.51 -18.27
CA SER A 122 28.69 2.05 -18.36
C SER A 122 27.73 1.39 -17.38
N TYR A 123 27.22 0.20 -17.73
CA TYR A 123 26.33 -0.57 -16.84
C TYR A 123 26.91 -0.78 -15.44
N GLY A 124 28.20 -1.16 -15.36
CA GLY A 124 28.88 -1.39 -14.08
C GLY A 124 28.97 -0.11 -13.22
N ALA A 125 29.31 1.04 -13.86
CA ALA A 125 29.36 2.31 -13.14
C ALA A 125 27.97 2.72 -12.61
N GLN A 126 26.93 2.67 -13.43
CA GLN A 126 25.58 3.02 -13.03
C GLN A 126 24.99 2.01 -12.04
N GLN A 127 25.36 0.74 -12.09
CA GLN A 127 25.00 -0.26 -11.10
C GLN A 127 25.63 0.05 -9.74
N GLN A 128 26.89 0.49 -9.72
CA GLN A 128 27.56 0.89 -8.49
C GLN A 128 26.91 2.13 -7.87
N VAL A 129 26.57 3.13 -8.68
CA VAL A 129 25.81 4.31 -8.22
C VAL A 129 24.49 3.89 -7.58
N ASN A 130 23.73 3.03 -8.26
CA ASN A 130 22.45 2.57 -7.74
C ASN A 130 22.61 1.85 -6.39
N ARG A 131 23.66 1.02 -6.28
CA ARG A 131 23.98 0.37 -5.02
C ARG A 131 24.26 1.37 -3.89
N GLN A 132 25.03 2.42 -4.16
CA GLN A 132 25.33 3.47 -3.19
C GLN A 132 24.07 4.26 -2.80
N VAL A 133 23.18 4.54 -3.75
CA VAL A 133 21.87 5.17 -3.49
C VAL A 133 21.03 4.28 -2.57
N GLU A 134 20.96 2.96 -2.81
CA GLU A 134 20.27 2.02 -1.94
C GLU A 134 20.85 2.00 -0.52
N GLU A 135 22.17 1.96 -0.39
CA GLU A 135 22.89 1.97 0.88
C GLU A 135 22.63 3.28 1.65
N ALA A 136 22.64 4.42 0.96
CA ALA A 136 22.32 5.73 1.54
C ALA A 136 20.85 5.80 2.03
N MET A 137 19.91 5.23 1.28
CA MET A 137 18.50 5.18 1.68
C MET A 137 18.28 4.34 2.93
N VAL A 138 18.95 3.18 3.03
CA VAL A 138 18.86 2.31 4.23
C VAL A 138 19.46 3.02 5.45
N ALA A 139 20.65 3.63 5.31
CA ALA A 139 21.28 4.39 6.37
C ALA A 139 20.43 5.60 6.82
N TYR A 140 19.84 6.31 5.86
CA TYR A 140 18.91 7.41 6.12
C TYR A 140 17.72 6.93 6.95
N ARG A 141 17.06 5.82 6.56
CA ARG A 141 15.93 5.26 7.32
C ARG A 141 16.29 5.02 8.77
N GLN A 142 17.43 4.37 9.03
CA GLN A 142 17.87 4.05 10.39
C GLN A 142 18.12 5.31 11.22
N THR A 143 18.90 6.24 10.69
CA THR A 143 19.28 7.47 11.40
C THR A 143 18.08 8.40 11.61
N GLU A 144 17.21 8.53 10.60
CA GLU A 144 16.07 9.43 10.66
C GLU A 144 14.95 8.87 11.56
N THR A 145 14.69 7.54 11.52
CA THR A 145 13.78 6.89 12.46
C THR A 145 14.23 7.11 13.91
N ALA A 146 15.52 6.89 14.21
CA ALA A 146 16.06 7.10 15.54
C ALA A 146 15.96 8.58 16.01
N ARG A 147 16.21 9.52 15.09
CA ARG A 147 16.07 10.95 15.37
C ARG A 147 14.64 11.35 15.71
N LEU A 148 13.69 10.94 14.86
CA LEU A 148 12.26 11.27 15.02
C LEU A 148 11.66 10.59 16.27
N ALA A 149 12.06 9.36 16.52
CA ALA A 149 11.57 8.61 17.68
C ALA A 149 12.05 9.18 19.02
N LYS A 150 13.23 9.82 19.06
CA LYS A 150 13.78 10.44 20.27
C LYS A 150 12.88 11.54 20.82
N ASP A 151 12.31 12.34 19.92
CA ASP A 151 11.49 13.50 20.27
C ASP A 151 9.97 13.18 20.21
N MET A 152 9.61 11.94 19.88
CA MET A 152 8.22 11.50 19.81
C MET A 152 7.63 11.30 21.21
N PRO A 153 6.47 11.88 21.54
CA PRO A 153 5.77 11.54 22.77
C PRO A 153 5.35 10.06 22.76
N ARG A 154 5.31 9.45 23.95
CA ARG A 154 4.79 8.08 24.07
C ARG A 154 3.34 8.04 23.60
N LYS A 155 3.03 7.09 22.75
CA LYS A 155 1.67 6.90 22.23
C LYS A 155 1.28 5.43 22.13
N ASP A 156 0.01 5.18 22.30
CA ASP A 156 -0.61 3.89 22.00
C ASP A 156 -0.92 3.84 20.50
N ILE A 157 -0.59 2.72 19.87
CA ILE A 157 -0.85 2.48 18.45
C ILE A 157 -1.64 1.21 18.24
N THR A 158 -2.38 1.17 17.16
CA THR A 158 -2.95 -0.05 16.59
C THR A 158 -2.07 -0.51 15.43
N VAL A 159 -2.00 -1.81 15.20
CA VAL A 159 -1.27 -2.34 14.05
C VAL A 159 -2.15 -3.26 13.21
N THR A 160 -1.86 -3.31 11.94
CA THR A 160 -2.37 -4.32 11.01
C THR A 160 -1.21 -5.20 10.58
N GLN A 161 -1.42 -6.51 10.62
CA GLN A 161 -0.38 -7.50 10.37
C GLN A 161 -0.85 -8.53 9.36
N ASP A 162 0.05 -8.93 8.47
CA ASP A 162 -0.23 -9.94 7.46
C ASP A 162 1.06 -10.61 6.96
N GLU A 163 0.92 -11.76 6.32
CA GLU A 163 1.99 -12.54 5.72
C GLU A 163 1.84 -12.55 4.20
N THR A 164 2.90 -12.25 3.48
CA THR A 164 2.91 -12.34 2.02
C THR A 164 4.04 -13.21 1.52
N PHE A 165 3.83 -13.85 0.36
CA PHE A 165 4.82 -14.76 -0.25
C PHE A 165 5.50 -14.13 -1.47
N THR A 166 5.64 -12.84 -1.47
CA THR A 166 6.24 -12.09 -2.58
C THR A 166 7.77 -12.10 -2.49
N GLY A 167 8.40 -12.90 -3.32
CA GLY A 167 9.86 -13.07 -3.33
C GLY A 167 10.42 -13.88 -2.15
N GLY A 168 9.56 -14.59 -1.42
CA GLY A 168 9.78 -15.34 -0.19
C GLY A 168 8.69 -15.01 0.82
N LEU A 169 8.65 -15.74 1.92
CA LEU A 169 7.78 -15.39 3.05
C LEU A 169 8.23 -14.04 3.61
N CYS A 170 7.32 -13.09 3.69
CA CYS A 170 7.55 -11.75 4.22
C CYS A 170 6.50 -11.42 5.27
N LEU A 171 6.93 -10.99 6.44
CA LEU A 171 6.08 -10.50 7.51
C LEU A 171 5.95 -8.98 7.39
N VAL A 172 4.71 -8.49 7.41
CA VAL A 172 4.40 -7.07 7.24
C VAL A 172 3.56 -6.58 8.41
N THR A 173 3.99 -5.46 9.01
CA THR A 173 3.24 -4.76 10.06
C THR A 173 3.20 -3.27 9.74
N MET A 174 2.01 -2.70 9.79
CA MET A 174 1.79 -1.28 9.53
C MET A 174 0.92 -0.63 10.62
N ASP A 175 1.19 0.63 10.92
CA ASP A 175 0.24 1.48 11.63
C ASP A 175 -0.83 1.97 10.63
N PRO A 176 -2.11 1.60 10.81
CA PRO A 176 -3.16 1.91 9.84
C PRO A 176 -3.53 3.41 9.79
N ASP A 177 -3.30 4.16 10.85
CA ASP A 177 -3.62 5.59 10.91
C ASP A 177 -2.65 6.42 10.05
N SER A 178 -1.37 6.29 10.30
CA SER A 178 -0.31 6.97 9.54
C SER A 178 0.03 6.28 8.22
N ASN A 179 -0.28 5.00 8.08
CA ASN A 179 0.20 4.10 7.03
C ASN A 179 1.72 3.84 7.10
N PHE A 180 2.34 4.03 8.26
CA PHE A 180 3.75 3.79 8.47
C PHE A 180 4.04 2.29 8.56
N ILE A 181 4.99 1.81 7.76
CA ILE A 181 5.45 0.42 7.80
C ILE A 181 6.46 0.28 8.93
N ILE A 182 6.06 -0.45 9.98
CA ILE A 182 6.91 -0.76 11.13
C ILE A 182 7.86 -1.91 10.77
N LEU A 183 7.31 -2.99 10.21
CA LEU A 183 8.04 -4.18 9.77
C LEU A 183 7.66 -4.55 8.34
N GLU A 184 8.65 -4.83 7.51
CA GLU A 184 8.50 -5.47 6.18
C GLU A 184 9.79 -6.25 5.91
N GLN A 185 9.85 -7.49 6.38
CA GLN A 185 11.06 -8.31 6.31
C GLN A 185 10.77 -9.75 5.86
N LEU A 186 11.75 -10.32 5.15
CA LEU A 186 11.74 -11.74 4.81
C LEU A 186 11.97 -12.58 6.06
N ALA A 187 11.22 -13.66 6.18
CA ALA A 187 11.26 -14.59 7.29
C ALA A 187 11.46 -16.03 6.81
N GLN A 188 11.97 -16.88 7.69
CA GLN A 188 12.11 -18.31 7.42
C GLN A 188 10.87 -19.11 7.86
N ALA A 189 10.15 -18.58 8.85
CA ALA A 189 8.93 -19.16 9.39
C ALA A 189 7.92 -18.05 9.74
N ARG A 190 6.71 -18.43 10.12
CA ARG A 190 5.62 -17.53 10.51
C ARG A 190 5.02 -17.89 11.88
N ASP A 191 5.84 -18.55 12.71
CA ASP A 191 5.50 -18.84 14.08
C ASP A 191 5.68 -17.61 14.98
N GLN A 192 5.16 -17.71 16.22
CA GLN A 192 5.21 -16.63 17.19
C GLN A 192 6.63 -16.15 17.53
N THR A 193 7.62 -17.05 17.51
CA THR A 193 9.02 -16.73 17.82
C THR A 193 9.61 -15.88 16.73
N THR A 194 9.43 -16.28 15.47
CA THR A 194 9.89 -15.51 14.29
C THR A 194 9.24 -14.12 14.24
N TRP A 195 7.93 -14.02 14.53
CA TRP A 195 7.25 -12.72 14.64
C TRP A 195 7.90 -11.86 15.71
N ASN A 196 8.18 -12.39 16.89
CA ASN A 196 8.80 -11.64 17.98
C ASN A 196 10.24 -11.22 17.68
N GLU A 197 11.05 -12.13 17.12
CA GLU A 197 12.44 -11.83 16.75
C GLU A 197 12.56 -10.67 15.76
N LEU A 198 11.59 -10.52 14.85
CA LEU A 198 11.59 -9.45 13.86
C LEU A 198 10.89 -8.16 14.36
N MET A 199 9.80 -8.31 15.11
CA MET A 199 9.02 -7.16 15.58
C MET A 199 9.66 -6.45 16.77
N ALA A 200 10.24 -7.18 17.72
CA ALA A 200 10.82 -6.56 18.91
C ALA A 200 11.92 -5.52 18.57
N PRO A 201 12.89 -5.82 17.67
CA PRO A 201 13.86 -4.82 17.22
C PRO A 201 13.24 -3.66 16.43
N ALA A 202 12.14 -3.91 15.69
CA ALA A 202 11.47 -2.87 14.91
C ALA A 202 10.69 -1.88 15.80
N LEU A 203 10.13 -2.36 16.91
CA LEU A 203 9.41 -1.55 17.89
C LEU A 203 10.34 -0.86 18.90
N ALA A 204 11.46 -1.49 19.25
CA ALA A 204 12.36 -1.00 20.30
C ALA A 204 12.79 0.49 20.16
N PRO A 205 13.10 1.01 18.96
CA PRO A 205 13.45 2.42 18.81
C PRO A 205 12.24 3.36 18.88
N LEU A 206 11.01 2.84 18.79
CA LEU A 206 9.79 3.63 18.71
C LEU A 206 9.20 3.85 20.11
N ASN A 207 8.87 5.09 20.47
CA ASN A 207 8.24 5.40 21.75
C ASN A 207 6.72 5.13 21.68
N CYS A 208 6.34 3.88 21.42
CA CYS A 208 4.94 3.48 21.27
C CYS A 208 4.65 2.15 21.97
N GLN A 209 3.37 1.93 22.28
CA GLN A 209 2.84 0.67 22.77
C GLN A 209 1.77 0.17 21.80
N VAL A 210 1.87 -1.07 21.35
CA VAL A 210 0.82 -1.69 20.54
C VAL A 210 -0.32 -2.13 21.48
N ILE A 211 -1.50 -1.56 21.30
CA ILE A 211 -2.68 -1.89 22.11
C ILE A 211 -3.66 -2.82 21.39
N GLN A 212 -3.59 -2.85 20.06
CA GLN A 212 -4.46 -3.66 19.21
C GLN A 212 -3.71 -4.14 17.97
N SER A 213 -3.91 -5.40 17.59
CA SER A 213 -3.47 -5.98 16.32
C SER A 213 -4.68 -6.47 15.55
N THR A 214 -4.80 -6.05 14.28
CA THR A 214 -5.83 -6.54 13.35
C THR A 214 -5.16 -7.40 12.29
N SER A 215 -5.58 -8.66 12.18
CA SER A 215 -4.99 -9.61 11.24
C SER A 215 -5.96 -10.74 10.88
N ASP A 216 -5.54 -11.60 9.96
CA ASP A 216 -6.15 -12.91 9.81
C ASP A 216 -5.90 -13.76 11.08
N GLU A 217 -6.59 -14.87 11.20
CA GLU A 217 -6.48 -15.75 12.36
C GLU A 217 -5.38 -16.80 12.20
N ALA A 218 -4.22 -16.45 11.63
CA ALA A 218 -3.07 -17.35 11.54
C ALA A 218 -2.56 -17.73 12.95
N PRO A 219 -2.46 -19.03 13.30
CA PRO A 219 -2.16 -19.45 14.67
C PRO A 219 -0.86 -18.88 15.25
N GLY A 220 0.21 -18.78 14.43
CA GLY A 220 1.48 -18.22 14.87
C GLY A 220 1.39 -16.72 15.20
N LEU A 221 0.61 -15.97 14.42
CA LEU A 221 0.39 -14.56 14.65
C LEU A 221 -0.51 -14.31 15.88
N LEU A 222 -1.57 -15.10 16.04
CA LEU A 222 -2.42 -15.04 17.25
C LEU A 222 -1.60 -15.27 18.52
N ALA A 223 -0.78 -16.33 18.53
CA ALA A 223 0.07 -16.63 19.67
C ALA A 223 1.12 -15.53 19.93
N TYR A 224 1.64 -14.90 18.87
CA TYR A 224 2.53 -13.75 19.01
C TYR A 224 1.84 -12.55 19.65
N VAL A 225 0.63 -12.19 19.20
CA VAL A 225 -0.15 -11.07 19.74
C VAL A 225 -0.49 -11.30 21.21
N GLU A 226 -0.86 -12.52 21.58
CA GLU A 226 -1.24 -12.88 22.95
C GLU A 226 -0.03 -12.91 23.89
N HIS A 227 1.06 -13.61 23.50
CA HIS A 227 2.16 -13.91 24.43
C HIS A 227 3.28 -12.87 24.45
N TYR A 228 3.45 -12.09 23.39
CA TYR A 228 4.57 -11.14 23.26
C TYR A 228 4.14 -9.69 23.15
N LEU A 229 3.08 -9.39 22.38
CA LEU A 229 2.57 -8.02 22.29
C LEU A 229 1.68 -7.66 23.48
N GLU A 230 1.04 -8.65 24.12
CA GLU A 230 0.02 -8.46 25.17
C GLU A 230 -1.07 -7.48 24.73
N ALA A 231 -1.39 -7.48 23.43
CA ALA A 231 -2.32 -6.57 22.78
C ALA A 231 -3.66 -7.26 22.48
N HIS A 232 -4.71 -6.47 22.32
CA HIS A 232 -5.99 -7.01 21.88
C HIS A 232 -5.92 -7.45 20.41
N HIS A 233 -6.26 -8.72 20.13
CA HIS A 233 -6.41 -9.20 18.75
C HIS A 233 -7.80 -8.87 18.22
N SER A 234 -7.88 -8.21 17.07
CA SER A 234 -9.10 -7.92 16.32
C SER A 234 -9.13 -8.75 15.05
N PRO A 235 -10.18 -9.54 14.81
CA PRO A 235 -10.30 -10.31 13.58
C PRO A 235 -10.51 -9.39 12.38
N ASP A 236 -9.92 -9.77 11.26
CA ASP A 236 -10.11 -9.05 10.01
C ASP A 236 -11.49 -9.35 9.40
N LEU A 237 -12.33 -8.33 9.32
CA LEU A 237 -13.65 -8.41 8.69
C LEU A 237 -13.57 -8.84 7.21
N PHE A 238 -12.55 -8.37 6.49
CA PHE A 238 -12.39 -8.73 5.07
C PHE A 238 -12.25 -10.25 4.90
N HIS A 239 -11.47 -10.91 5.76
CA HIS A 239 -11.32 -12.37 5.74
C HIS A 239 -12.63 -13.09 6.07
N VAL A 240 -13.40 -12.59 7.04
CA VAL A 240 -14.73 -13.16 7.37
C VAL A 240 -15.68 -13.05 6.17
N GLN A 241 -15.76 -11.88 5.55
CA GLN A 241 -16.61 -11.65 4.37
C GLN A 241 -16.14 -12.46 3.16
N TYR A 242 -14.83 -12.59 2.96
CA TYR A 242 -14.25 -13.39 1.89
C TYR A 242 -14.60 -14.89 2.04
N GLU A 243 -14.45 -15.46 3.24
CA GLU A 243 -14.82 -16.86 3.49
C GLU A 243 -16.31 -17.10 3.25
N LEU A 244 -17.18 -16.21 3.73
CA LEU A 244 -18.63 -16.28 3.46
C LEU A 244 -18.92 -16.14 1.97
N SER A 245 -18.38 -15.14 1.29
CA SER A 245 -18.60 -14.93 -0.15
C SER A 245 -18.14 -16.13 -0.97
N LYS A 246 -16.97 -16.68 -0.65
CA LYS A 246 -16.43 -17.86 -1.34
C LYS A 246 -17.28 -19.11 -1.10
N ALA A 247 -17.89 -19.23 0.08
CA ALA A 247 -18.78 -20.33 0.41
C ALA A 247 -20.03 -20.34 -0.48
N VAL A 248 -20.59 -19.17 -0.80
CA VAL A 248 -21.94 -19.07 -1.33
C VAL A 248 -22.08 -18.40 -2.70
N SER A 249 -21.28 -17.37 -3.01
CA SER A 249 -21.51 -16.55 -4.21
C SER A 249 -21.31 -17.30 -5.53
N ALA A 250 -20.23 -18.04 -5.68
CA ALA A 250 -19.95 -18.79 -6.90
C ALA A 250 -20.88 -20.00 -7.09
N PRO A 251 -21.17 -20.83 -6.06
CA PRO A 251 -22.16 -21.90 -6.16
C PRO A 251 -23.55 -21.40 -6.55
N MET A 252 -24.02 -20.32 -5.91
CA MET A 252 -25.34 -19.74 -6.23
C MET A 252 -25.40 -19.17 -7.64
N ALA A 253 -24.35 -18.47 -8.09
CA ALA A 253 -24.28 -17.99 -9.47
C ALA A 253 -24.29 -19.13 -10.50
N THR A 254 -23.73 -20.29 -10.16
CA THR A 254 -23.76 -21.48 -11.03
C THR A 254 -25.17 -22.05 -11.12
N LYS A 255 -25.88 -22.14 -9.99
CA LYS A 255 -27.27 -22.60 -9.96
C LYS A 255 -28.20 -21.67 -10.74
N GLU A 256 -28.10 -20.37 -10.56
CA GLU A 256 -28.87 -19.35 -11.28
C GLU A 256 -28.64 -19.47 -12.81
N ARG A 257 -27.38 -19.61 -13.25
CA ARG A 257 -27.04 -19.79 -14.66
C ARG A 257 -27.66 -21.09 -15.23
N ALA A 258 -27.64 -22.16 -14.46
CA ALA A 258 -28.27 -23.43 -14.86
C ALA A 258 -29.79 -23.27 -15.01
N ALA A 259 -30.45 -22.60 -14.07
CA ALA A 259 -31.88 -22.31 -14.15
C ALA A 259 -32.23 -21.39 -15.33
N TYR A 260 -31.41 -20.34 -15.56
CA TYR A 260 -31.57 -19.47 -16.74
C TYR A 260 -31.50 -20.26 -18.07
N LYS A 261 -30.54 -21.21 -18.17
CA LYS A 261 -30.40 -22.06 -19.31
C LYS A 261 -31.63 -22.99 -19.49
N ALA A 262 -32.16 -23.54 -18.38
CA ALA A 262 -33.37 -24.35 -18.41
C ALA A 262 -34.59 -23.56 -18.90
N VAL A 263 -34.72 -22.28 -18.56
CA VAL A 263 -35.76 -21.39 -19.12
C VAL A 263 -35.62 -21.24 -20.64
N ALA A 264 -34.38 -21.03 -21.13
CA ALA A 264 -34.12 -20.91 -22.56
C ALA A 264 -34.46 -22.20 -23.31
N GLU A 265 -34.07 -23.36 -22.78
CA GLU A 265 -34.36 -24.67 -23.34
C GLU A 265 -35.88 -24.98 -23.34
N ALA A 266 -36.60 -24.67 -22.26
CA ALA A 266 -38.04 -24.83 -22.17
C ALA A 266 -38.80 -23.93 -23.16
N ARG A 267 -38.32 -22.71 -23.37
CA ARG A 267 -38.88 -21.76 -24.36
C ARG A 267 -38.70 -22.27 -25.78
N GLU A 268 -37.53 -22.77 -26.12
CA GLU A 268 -37.25 -23.37 -27.42
C GLU A 268 -38.13 -24.59 -27.68
N GLN A 269 -38.33 -25.45 -26.67
CA GLN A 269 -39.25 -26.59 -26.76
C GLN A 269 -40.69 -26.15 -27.00
N LEU A 270 -41.17 -25.13 -26.34
CA LEU A 270 -42.50 -24.58 -26.54
C LEU A 270 -42.68 -24.03 -27.95
N GLU A 271 -41.71 -23.30 -28.50
CA GLU A 271 -41.72 -22.79 -29.86
C GLU A 271 -41.72 -23.91 -30.90
N GLN A 272 -40.96 -25.00 -30.69
CA GLN A 272 -40.95 -26.19 -31.55
C GLN A 272 -42.32 -26.87 -31.56
N VAL A 273 -42.95 -27.03 -30.38
CA VAL A 273 -44.30 -27.62 -30.27
C VAL A 273 -45.33 -26.74 -30.97
N GLN A 274 -45.30 -25.43 -30.77
CA GLN A 274 -46.20 -24.49 -31.43
C GLN A 274 -46.05 -24.50 -32.95
N THR A 275 -44.80 -24.53 -33.44
CA THR A 275 -44.51 -24.60 -34.87
C THR A 275 -45.01 -25.91 -35.50
N HIS A 276 -44.78 -27.03 -34.77
CA HIS A 276 -45.30 -28.33 -35.23
C HIS A 276 -46.83 -28.36 -35.30
N LEU A 277 -47.54 -27.83 -34.32
CA LEU A 277 -48.97 -27.72 -34.31
C LEU A 277 -49.53 -26.89 -35.50
N LYS A 278 -48.89 -25.72 -35.76
CA LYS A 278 -49.22 -24.88 -36.93
C LYS A 278 -49.05 -25.61 -38.25
N THR A 279 -47.92 -26.34 -38.40
CA THR A 279 -47.69 -27.12 -39.63
C THR A 279 -48.70 -28.30 -39.84
N LEU A 280 -49.26 -28.82 -38.74
CA LEU A 280 -50.31 -29.81 -38.77
C LEU A 280 -51.68 -29.22 -39.16
N ASP A 281 -51.99 -28.00 -38.74
CA ASP A 281 -53.22 -27.27 -39.09
C ASP A 281 -53.19 -26.77 -40.53
N ASP A 282 -52.03 -26.32 -41.03
CA ASP A 282 -51.86 -25.83 -42.40
C ASP A 282 -51.84 -26.95 -43.47
N ASN A 283 -51.68 -28.27 -43.14
CA ASN A 283 -51.61 -29.38 -44.05
C ASN A 283 -52.37 -30.61 -43.52
N PRO A 284 -53.70 -30.61 -43.49
CA PRO A 284 -54.50 -31.71 -42.98
C PRO A 284 -54.44 -33.03 -43.85
N GLU A 285 -54.03 -32.91 -45.14
CA GLU A 285 -54.01 -34.06 -46.07
C GLU A 285 -52.76 -34.97 -45.99
N LYS A 286 -51.75 -34.64 -45.24
CA LYS A 286 -50.51 -35.43 -45.06
C LYS A 286 -50.58 -36.49 -43.96
N ARG A 287 -51.78 -36.88 -43.51
CA ARG A 287 -51.98 -38.04 -42.60
C ARG A 287 -52.00 -39.38 -43.37
N GLY A 288 -50.82 -39.81 -43.79
CA GLY A 288 -50.70 -41.18 -44.33
C GLY A 288 -50.83 -42.26 -43.24
N PRO A 289 -51.23 -43.51 -43.58
CA PRO A 289 -51.29 -44.59 -42.61
C PRO A 289 -49.90 -45.07 -42.25
N GLY A 290 -49.37 -44.54 -41.19
CA GLY A 290 -48.05 -44.86 -40.60
C GLY A 290 -48.07 -44.59 -39.12
N ARG A 291 -47.23 -45.31 -38.35
CA ARG A 291 -47.02 -45.13 -36.90
C ARG A 291 -46.86 -43.64 -36.57
N SER A 292 -47.83 -43.13 -35.79
CA SER A 292 -47.73 -41.72 -35.30
C SER A 292 -46.34 -41.43 -34.80
N PRO A 293 -45.67 -40.36 -35.27
CA PRO A 293 -44.46 -39.90 -34.64
C PRO A 293 -44.73 -39.80 -33.15
N LYS A 294 -43.75 -40.12 -32.31
CA LYS A 294 -43.86 -39.84 -30.84
C LYS A 294 -44.40 -38.44 -30.74
N ALA A 295 -45.61 -38.29 -30.19
CA ALA A 295 -46.21 -36.96 -30.03
C ALA A 295 -45.23 -36.05 -29.33
N PRO A 296 -44.94 -34.87 -29.87
CA PRO A 296 -44.22 -33.89 -29.09
C PRO A 296 -45.00 -33.68 -27.78
N ALA A 297 -44.31 -33.32 -26.72
CA ALA A 297 -44.96 -32.97 -25.46
C ALA A 297 -46.18 -32.11 -25.74
N SER A 298 -47.31 -32.35 -25.05
CA SER A 298 -48.49 -31.55 -25.30
C SER A 298 -48.17 -30.06 -25.10
N LEU A 299 -48.84 -29.19 -25.82
CA LEU A 299 -48.64 -27.72 -25.65
C LEU A 299 -48.72 -27.33 -24.18
N GLU A 300 -49.68 -27.90 -23.46
CA GLU A 300 -49.85 -27.70 -22.03
C GLU A 300 -48.63 -28.17 -21.22
N GLN A 301 -48.02 -29.31 -21.54
CA GLN A 301 -46.80 -29.79 -20.88
C GLN A 301 -45.61 -28.86 -21.14
N ALA A 302 -45.45 -28.34 -22.36
CA ALA A 302 -44.38 -27.40 -22.68
C ALA A 302 -44.57 -26.05 -21.99
N GLN A 303 -45.80 -25.57 -21.87
CA GLN A 303 -46.14 -24.36 -21.10
C GLN A 303 -45.86 -24.53 -19.61
N GLN A 304 -46.28 -25.63 -19.01
CA GLN A 304 -46.01 -25.97 -17.60
C GLN A 304 -44.51 -26.10 -17.33
N ALA A 305 -43.74 -26.67 -18.25
CA ALA A 305 -42.28 -26.77 -18.13
C ALA A 305 -41.62 -25.37 -18.14
N LEU A 306 -42.05 -24.47 -19.03
CA LEU A 306 -41.55 -23.10 -19.07
C LEU A 306 -41.91 -22.33 -17.81
N GLU A 307 -43.13 -22.45 -17.33
CA GLU A 307 -43.56 -21.81 -16.09
C GLU A 307 -42.79 -22.34 -14.87
N ALA A 308 -42.54 -23.65 -14.79
CA ALA A 308 -41.77 -24.25 -13.72
C ALA A 308 -40.31 -23.78 -13.75
N ALA A 309 -39.67 -23.77 -14.93
CA ALA A 309 -38.31 -23.28 -15.10
C ALA A 309 -38.18 -21.78 -14.77
N SER A 310 -39.17 -20.97 -15.19
CA SER A 310 -39.20 -19.53 -14.91
C SER A 310 -39.33 -19.27 -13.41
N ARG A 311 -40.26 -19.95 -12.72
CA ARG A 311 -40.42 -19.82 -11.27
C ARG A 311 -39.16 -20.22 -10.50
N GLU A 312 -38.49 -21.29 -10.92
CA GLU A 312 -37.23 -21.72 -10.30
C GLU A 312 -36.10 -20.70 -10.50
N HIS A 313 -35.98 -20.14 -11.70
CA HIS A 313 -35.02 -19.10 -11.98
C HIS A 313 -35.28 -17.84 -11.11
N GLU A 314 -36.52 -17.34 -11.06
CA GLU A 314 -36.93 -16.20 -10.25
C GLU A 314 -36.63 -16.43 -8.74
N ARG A 315 -36.91 -17.64 -8.26
CA ARG A 315 -36.61 -18.04 -6.86
C ARG A 315 -35.11 -17.97 -6.56
N LEU A 316 -34.28 -18.48 -7.46
CA LEU A 316 -32.83 -18.47 -7.29
C LEU A 316 -32.23 -17.04 -7.39
N VAL A 317 -32.77 -16.20 -8.27
CA VAL A 317 -32.39 -14.75 -8.31
C VAL A 317 -32.69 -14.08 -6.98
N LEU A 318 -33.91 -14.24 -6.45
CA LEU A 318 -34.31 -13.67 -5.17
C LEU A 318 -33.42 -14.14 -4.00
N GLN A 319 -33.15 -15.44 -3.95
CA GLN A 319 -32.28 -15.99 -2.89
C GLN A 319 -30.84 -15.47 -2.99
N ARG A 320 -30.32 -15.32 -4.20
CA ARG A 320 -28.99 -14.74 -4.40
C ARG A 320 -28.93 -13.27 -3.99
N GLU A 321 -29.99 -12.51 -4.26
CA GLU A 321 -30.12 -11.12 -3.81
C GLU A 321 -30.19 -11.03 -2.27
N GLN A 322 -31.00 -11.86 -1.61
CA GLN A 322 -31.09 -11.93 -0.16
C GLN A 322 -29.76 -12.30 0.47
N MET A 323 -29.03 -13.23 -0.13
CA MET A 323 -27.70 -13.64 0.33
C MET A 323 -26.69 -12.49 0.19
N ALA A 324 -26.69 -11.77 -0.95
CA ALA A 324 -25.84 -10.62 -1.18
C ALA A 324 -26.14 -9.47 -0.19
N GLN A 325 -27.42 -9.23 0.11
CA GLN A 325 -27.87 -8.27 1.11
C GLN A 325 -27.35 -8.65 2.51
N SER A 326 -27.49 -9.92 2.92
CA SER A 326 -27.00 -10.40 4.21
C SER A 326 -25.47 -10.27 4.34
N LEU A 327 -24.71 -10.61 3.28
CA LEU A 327 -23.26 -10.42 3.25
C LEU A 327 -22.87 -8.93 3.37
N GLY A 328 -23.58 -8.05 2.69
CA GLY A 328 -23.38 -6.60 2.79
C GLY A 328 -23.72 -6.07 4.19
N ALA A 329 -24.81 -6.55 4.77
CA ALA A 329 -25.28 -6.14 6.10
C ALA A 329 -24.28 -6.51 7.22
N ILE A 330 -23.58 -7.64 7.13
CA ILE A 330 -22.49 -8.00 8.06
C ILE A 330 -21.42 -6.91 8.10
N GLY A 331 -20.99 -6.41 6.93
CA GLY A 331 -20.03 -5.32 6.84
C GLY A 331 -20.57 -3.99 7.41
N GLN A 332 -21.85 -3.70 7.25
CA GLN A 332 -22.49 -2.51 7.80
C GLN A 332 -22.75 -2.64 9.31
N ALA A 333 -22.95 -3.84 9.82
CA ALA A 333 -23.15 -4.07 11.26
C ALA A 333 -21.86 -3.89 12.08
N TYR A 334 -20.67 -4.24 11.54
CA TYR A 334 -19.41 -4.20 12.29
C TYR A 334 -18.80 -2.79 12.33
N HIS A 335 -19.50 -1.90 13.02
CA HIS A 335 -19.06 -0.54 13.34
C HIS A 335 -19.42 -0.22 14.80
N PHE A 336 -18.49 0.40 15.55
CA PHE A 336 -18.77 0.78 16.94
C PHE A 336 -19.64 2.03 17.05
N VAL A 337 -19.91 2.69 15.94
CA VAL A 337 -20.87 3.80 15.78
C VAL A 337 -21.90 3.40 14.74
N ASP A 338 -23.17 3.64 15.02
CA ASP A 338 -24.26 3.49 14.07
C ASP A 338 -24.10 4.52 12.94
N LEU A 339 -24.02 4.04 11.70
CA LEU A 339 -23.71 4.89 10.54
C LEU A 339 -24.90 5.77 10.09
N GLU A 340 -26.12 5.48 10.55
CA GLU A 340 -27.31 6.28 10.23
C GLU A 340 -27.63 7.30 11.32
N ARG A 341 -27.36 6.94 12.57
CA ARG A 341 -27.75 7.74 13.75
C ARG A 341 -26.58 8.44 14.44
N GLY A 342 -25.35 8.01 14.17
CA GLY A 342 -24.15 8.57 14.79
C GLY A 342 -23.99 8.24 16.28
N VAL A 343 -24.69 7.24 16.80
CA VAL A 343 -24.62 6.83 18.21
C VAL A 343 -23.72 5.61 18.38
N ARG A 344 -23.05 5.53 19.53
CA ARG A 344 -22.21 4.35 19.85
C ARG A 344 -23.06 3.10 20.00
N ARG A 345 -22.54 1.99 19.49
CA ARG A 345 -23.20 0.69 19.54
C ARG A 345 -22.58 -0.22 20.59
N ASN A 346 -23.40 -1.08 21.17
CA ASN A 346 -22.98 -2.11 22.08
C ASN A 346 -22.48 -3.34 21.31
N GLY A 347 -21.37 -3.97 21.78
CA GLY A 347 -20.79 -5.17 21.16
C GLY A 347 -21.77 -6.34 21.05
N GLN A 348 -22.61 -6.54 22.06
CA GLN A 348 -23.63 -7.61 22.07
C GLN A 348 -24.68 -7.43 20.96
N LEU A 349 -25.17 -6.20 20.76
CA LEU A 349 -26.13 -5.89 19.67
C LEU A 349 -25.48 -6.14 18.31
N ILE A 350 -24.24 -5.70 18.13
CA ILE A 350 -23.49 -5.91 16.87
C ILE A 350 -23.32 -7.41 16.60
N ALA A 351 -22.93 -8.18 17.62
CA ALA A 351 -22.77 -9.63 17.48
C ALA A 351 -24.10 -10.32 17.14
N SER A 352 -25.19 -9.91 17.76
CA SER A 352 -26.54 -10.43 17.46
C SER A 352 -26.95 -10.14 16.01
N ASP A 353 -26.75 -8.92 15.53
CA ASP A 353 -27.05 -8.52 14.14
C ASP A 353 -26.24 -9.36 13.14
N ILE A 354 -24.92 -9.49 13.37
CA ILE A 354 -24.04 -10.28 12.50
C ILE A 354 -24.44 -11.76 12.50
N GLN A 355 -24.74 -12.33 13.67
CA GLN A 355 -25.19 -13.71 13.80
C GLN A 355 -26.49 -13.97 13.03
N GLU A 356 -27.45 -13.03 13.08
CA GLU A 356 -28.70 -13.17 12.36
C GLU A 356 -28.46 -13.23 10.84
N HIS A 357 -27.60 -12.36 10.30
CA HIS A 357 -27.27 -12.39 8.87
C HIS A 357 -26.50 -13.67 8.48
N ILE A 358 -25.59 -14.17 9.31
CA ILE A 358 -24.91 -15.44 9.07
C ILE A 358 -25.89 -16.61 9.08
N LYS A 359 -26.87 -16.62 10.01
CA LYS A 359 -27.94 -17.64 10.03
C LYS A 359 -28.77 -17.63 8.75
N GLN A 360 -29.12 -16.46 8.22
CA GLN A 360 -29.84 -16.33 6.95
C GLN A 360 -29.02 -16.90 5.79
N VAL A 361 -27.73 -16.55 5.70
CA VAL A 361 -26.81 -17.12 4.69
C VAL A 361 -26.74 -18.64 4.82
N ARG A 362 -26.63 -19.18 6.05
CA ARG A 362 -26.59 -20.62 6.32
C ARG A 362 -27.89 -21.31 5.89
N ALA A 363 -29.04 -20.74 6.24
CA ALA A 363 -30.35 -21.31 5.90
C ALA A 363 -30.52 -21.43 4.36
N ILE A 364 -30.15 -20.38 3.61
CA ILE A 364 -30.18 -20.41 2.14
C ILE A 364 -29.19 -21.46 1.62
N ALA A 365 -27.95 -21.50 2.16
CA ALA A 365 -26.93 -22.45 1.72
C ALA A 365 -27.36 -23.92 1.94
N GLN A 366 -28.01 -24.22 3.07
CA GLN A 366 -28.56 -25.54 3.40
C GLN A 366 -29.76 -25.90 2.50
N HIS A 367 -30.71 -24.99 2.33
CA HIS A 367 -31.87 -25.17 1.45
C HIS A 367 -31.43 -25.46 0.02
N GLU A 368 -30.44 -24.77 -0.46
CA GLU A 368 -29.88 -24.95 -1.81
C GLU A 368 -28.92 -26.14 -1.93
N GLY A 369 -28.64 -26.85 -0.85
CA GLY A 369 -27.75 -28.01 -0.88
C GLY A 369 -26.33 -27.66 -1.31
N LEU A 370 -25.80 -26.56 -0.83
CA LEU A 370 -24.40 -26.18 -1.11
C LEU A 370 -23.43 -27.18 -0.46
N SER A 371 -22.19 -27.19 -0.93
CA SER A 371 -21.19 -28.18 -0.52
C SER A 371 -20.90 -28.14 0.97
N GLN A 372 -20.50 -29.27 1.56
CA GLN A 372 -20.06 -29.38 2.96
C GLN A 372 -18.92 -28.39 3.26
N THR A 373 -17.96 -28.23 2.35
CA THR A 373 -16.87 -27.25 2.48
C THR A 373 -17.41 -25.79 2.53
N GLY A 374 -18.50 -25.50 1.81
CA GLY A 374 -19.17 -24.19 1.92
C GLY A 374 -19.78 -23.98 3.30
N LEU A 375 -20.47 -24.98 3.85
CA LEU A 375 -21.04 -24.92 5.20
C LEU A 375 -19.95 -24.77 6.30
N GLU A 376 -18.83 -25.48 6.19
CA GLU A 376 -17.68 -25.36 7.09
C GLU A 376 -17.07 -23.95 7.10
N ARG A 377 -17.03 -23.27 5.93
CA ARG A 377 -16.60 -21.86 5.83
C ARG A 377 -17.57 -20.92 6.53
N ILE A 378 -18.87 -21.15 6.42
CA ILE A 378 -19.88 -20.37 7.14
C ILE A 378 -19.71 -20.56 8.66
N GLU A 379 -19.47 -21.79 9.11
CA GLU A 379 -19.19 -22.08 10.53
C GLU A 379 -17.91 -21.42 11.03
N LYS A 380 -16.85 -21.39 10.19
CA LYS A 380 -15.60 -20.67 10.51
C LYS A 380 -15.88 -19.18 10.74
N ALA A 381 -16.65 -18.55 9.84
CA ALA A 381 -17.02 -17.15 9.96
C ALA A 381 -17.85 -16.89 11.24
N GLU A 382 -18.79 -17.78 11.58
CA GLU A 382 -19.60 -17.66 12.79
C GLU A 382 -18.78 -17.71 14.07
N ARG A 383 -17.74 -18.55 14.12
CA ARG A 383 -16.82 -18.66 15.28
C ARG A 383 -16.03 -17.37 15.54
N VAL A 384 -15.92 -16.47 14.56
CA VAL A 384 -15.22 -15.19 14.71
C VAL A 384 -16.10 -14.13 15.39
N VAL A 385 -17.43 -14.25 15.33
CA VAL A 385 -18.35 -13.23 15.85
C VAL A 385 -18.12 -12.86 17.32
N PRO A 386 -17.88 -13.80 18.26
CA PRO A 386 -17.53 -13.44 19.64
C PRO A 386 -16.26 -12.58 19.76
N LYS A 387 -15.27 -12.78 18.90
CA LYS A 387 -14.05 -11.98 18.88
C LYS A 387 -14.33 -10.58 18.34
N MET A 388 -15.23 -10.44 17.34
CA MET A 388 -15.71 -9.15 16.86
C MET A 388 -16.44 -8.38 17.96
N GLN A 389 -17.28 -9.06 18.76
CA GLN A 389 -17.90 -8.48 19.95
C GLN A 389 -16.85 -7.98 20.95
N ALA A 390 -15.88 -8.82 21.29
CA ALA A 390 -14.80 -8.49 22.22
C ALA A 390 -13.99 -7.27 21.75
N THR A 391 -13.79 -7.11 20.43
CA THR A 391 -13.12 -5.93 19.86
C THR A 391 -13.92 -4.64 20.10
N ILE A 392 -15.24 -4.65 19.90
CA ILE A 392 -16.08 -3.49 20.19
C ILE A 392 -16.05 -3.13 21.68
N GLU A 393 -16.08 -4.14 22.55
CA GLU A 393 -16.00 -3.96 24.01
C GLU A 393 -14.63 -3.42 24.43
N PHE A 394 -13.55 -3.94 23.85
CA PHE A 394 -12.18 -3.43 24.05
C PHE A 394 -12.10 -1.94 23.67
N VAL A 395 -12.49 -1.59 22.45
CA VAL A 395 -12.44 -0.20 21.96
C VAL A 395 -13.30 0.71 22.83
N SER A 396 -14.51 0.27 23.21
CA SER A 396 -15.40 1.04 24.05
C SER A 396 -14.81 1.31 25.44
N ARG A 397 -14.16 0.32 26.03
CA ARG A 397 -13.49 0.45 27.33
C ARG A 397 -12.25 1.35 27.21
N TYR A 398 -11.41 1.13 26.22
CA TYR A 398 -10.21 1.93 25.99
C TYR A 398 -10.56 3.41 25.79
N VAL A 399 -11.49 3.70 24.89
CA VAL A 399 -11.97 5.08 24.63
C VAL A 399 -12.54 5.70 25.92
N GLY A 400 -13.30 4.94 26.72
CA GLY A 400 -13.80 5.39 28.01
C GLY A 400 -12.67 5.80 28.95
N GLN A 401 -11.71 4.92 29.15
CA GLN A 401 -10.56 5.17 30.03
C GLN A 401 -9.73 6.39 29.59
N GLN A 402 -9.51 6.57 28.28
CA GLN A 402 -8.76 7.72 27.77
C GLN A 402 -9.51 9.04 27.99
N VAL A 403 -10.82 9.10 27.77
CA VAL A 403 -11.63 10.29 28.05
C VAL A 403 -11.69 10.60 29.55
N ASP A 404 -11.79 9.57 30.41
CA ASP A 404 -11.76 9.73 31.87
C ASP A 404 -10.43 10.32 32.36
N GLN A 405 -9.29 9.91 31.77
CA GLN A 405 -7.97 10.45 32.09
C GLN A 405 -7.82 11.95 31.77
N LEU A 406 -8.61 12.50 30.87
CA LEU A 406 -8.62 13.94 30.57
C LEU A 406 -9.24 14.77 31.70
N ASN A 407 -9.88 14.16 32.71
CA ASN A 407 -10.53 14.82 33.85
C ASN A 407 -11.47 15.97 33.44
N LEU A 408 -12.26 15.74 32.37
CA LEU A 408 -13.17 16.73 31.81
C LEU A 408 -14.43 16.91 32.68
N ARG A 409 -15.01 18.12 32.66
CA ARG A 409 -16.33 18.36 33.25
C ARG A 409 -17.38 17.48 32.54
N GLN A 410 -18.37 17.00 33.29
CA GLN A 410 -19.43 16.08 32.82
C GLN A 410 -20.03 16.45 31.44
N PRO A 411 -20.46 17.70 31.16
CA PRO A 411 -21.01 18.01 29.85
C PRO A 411 -20.02 17.84 28.70
N ILE A 412 -18.73 18.13 28.93
CA ILE A 412 -17.66 18.00 27.92
C ILE A 412 -17.33 16.52 27.70
N SER A 413 -17.17 15.75 28.77
CA SER A 413 -16.94 14.30 28.68
C SER A 413 -18.07 13.60 27.93
N PHE A 414 -19.33 13.96 28.22
CA PHE A 414 -20.49 13.44 27.48
C PHE A 414 -20.44 13.82 26.00
N ALA A 415 -20.11 15.09 25.67
CA ALA A 415 -20.01 15.55 24.29
C ALA A 415 -18.90 14.81 23.53
N MET A 416 -17.75 14.52 24.16
CA MET A 416 -16.69 13.69 23.59
C MET A 416 -17.22 12.31 23.20
N HIS A 417 -17.86 11.61 24.15
CA HIS A 417 -18.37 10.25 23.94
C HIS A 417 -19.53 10.16 22.95
N ALA A 418 -20.49 11.07 23.05
CA ALA A 418 -21.76 10.95 22.34
C ALA A 418 -21.75 11.60 20.96
N LYS A 419 -20.85 12.55 20.71
CA LYS A 419 -20.88 13.37 19.50
C LYS A 419 -19.52 13.51 18.83
N LEU A 420 -18.48 13.97 19.53
CA LEU A 420 -17.22 14.37 18.89
C LEU A 420 -16.45 13.14 18.35
N ILE A 421 -16.21 12.11 19.15
CA ILE A 421 -15.56 10.87 18.72
C ILE A 421 -16.38 10.16 17.62
N PRO A 422 -17.71 9.98 17.76
CA PRO A 422 -18.54 9.46 16.67
C PRO A 422 -18.45 10.26 15.37
N SER A 423 -18.39 11.59 15.42
CA SER A 423 -18.29 12.42 14.21
C SER A 423 -16.98 12.14 13.43
N PHE A 424 -15.84 12.07 14.11
CA PHE A 424 -14.57 11.73 13.46
C PHE A 424 -14.54 10.31 12.92
N TYR A 425 -15.19 9.37 13.61
CA TYR A 425 -15.32 8.02 13.09
C TYR A 425 -16.15 7.97 11.81
N LEU A 426 -17.26 8.71 11.72
CA LEU A 426 -18.08 8.82 10.52
C LEU A 426 -17.29 9.45 9.36
N ASP A 427 -16.51 10.51 9.61
CA ASP A 427 -15.62 11.12 8.61
C ASP A 427 -14.60 10.11 8.07
N ARG A 428 -14.00 9.30 8.95
CA ARG A 428 -13.06 8.23 8.56
C ARG A 428 -13.74 7.17 7.70
N VAL A 429 -14.93 6.72 8.07
CA VAL A 429 -15.70 5.76 7.26
C VAL A 429 -16.07 6.37 5.91
N ALA A 430 -16.45 7.64 5.86
CA ALA A 430 -16.78 8.36 4.63
C ALA A 430 -15.59 8.43 3.66
N GLN A 431 -14.35 8.60 4.18
CA GLN A 431 -13.13 8.63 3.37
C GLN A 431 -12.85 7.29 2.67
N SER A 432 -13.30 6.16 3.22
CA SER A 432 -13.14 4.83 2.63
C SER A 432 -14.20 4.48 1.58
N ARG A 433 -15.16 5.37 1.33
CA ARG A 433 -16.28 5.17 0.40
C ARG A 433 -16.14 6.05 -0.85
N THR A 434 -17.00 5.79 -1.85
CA THR A 434 -17.13 6.72 -2.97
C THR A 434 -17.62 8.08 -2.48
N VAL A 435 -17.38 9.14 -3.26
CA VAL A 435 -17.83 10.50 -2.88
C VAL A 435 -19.32 10.50 -2.58
N ARG A 436 -20.14 9.86 -3.43
CA ARG A 436 -21.60 9.77 -3.30
C ARG A 436 -22.04 9.03 -2.02
N ASP A 437 -21.41 7.90 -1.73
CA ASP A 437 -21.78 7.05 -0.58
C ASP A 437 -21.23 7.59 0.73
N GLY A 438 -20.20 8.43 0.69
CA GLY A 438 -19.58 9.06 1.83
C GLY A 438 -20.28 10.38 2.26
N GLU A 439 -20.99 11.04 1.35
CA GLU A 439 -21.62 12.35 1.63
C GLU A 439 -22.61 12.31 2.79
N PRO A 440 -23.56 11.34 2.89
CA PRO A 440 -24.48 11.28 4.03
C PRO A 440 -23.77 11.12 5.38
N LEU A 441 -22.62 10.45 5.39
CA LEU A 441 -21.82 10.26 6.61
C LEU A 441 -21.11 11.55 7.03
N ARG A 442 -20.61 12.33 6.07
CA ARG A 442 -20.02 13.65 6.34
C ARG A 442 -21.05 14.63 6.86
N GLU A 443 -22.25 14.66 6.26
CA GLU A 443 -23.35 15.48 6.74
C GLU A 443 -23.77 15.10 8.16
N LEU A 444 -23.82 13.80 8.47
CA LEU A 444 -24.13 13.33 9.82
C LEU A 444 -23.01 13.71 10.80
N ALA A 445 -21.74 13.54 10.41
CA ALA A 445 -20.59 13.93 11.22
C ALA A 445 -20.63 15.42 11.55
N GLU A 446 -20.93 16.27 10.58
CA GLU A 446 -21.03 17.72 10.79
C GLU A 446 -22.22 18.10 11.68
N ARG A 447 -23.39 17.48 11.50
CA ARG A 447 -24.56 17.69 12.39
C ARG A 447 -24.27 17.31 13.84
N LEU A 448 -23.39 16.36 14.10
CA LEU A 448 -22.96 16.00 15.45
C LEU A 448 -21.93 16.99 16.01
N ARG A 449 -21.03 17.47 15.18
CA ARG A 449 -19.85 18.25 15.57
C ARG A 449 -20.14 19.75 15.66
N ALA A 450 -20.76 20.36 14.63
CA ALA A 450 -20.92 21.79 14.55
C ALA A 450 -21.60 22.41 15.78
N PRO A 451 -22.69 21.85 16.33
CA PRO A 451 -23.35 22.45 17.51
C PRO A 451 -22.49 22.46 18.77
N LEU A 452 -21.39 21.69 18.82
CA LEU A 452 -20.51 21.70 20.00
C LEU A 452 -19.65 22.95 20.07
N PHE A 453 -19.33 23.56 18.93
CA PHE A 453 -18.43 24.70 18.79
C PHE A 453 -19.17 26.02 18.49
N GLU A 454 -20.46 25.97 18.12
CA GLU A 454 -21.28 27.15 17.90
C GLU A 454 -21.54 27.94 19.23
N PRO A 455 -21.87 29.24 19.18
CA PRO A 455 -22.19 30.03 20.37
C PRO A 455 -23.24 29.34 21.26
N GLY A 456 -22.89 29.09 22.52
CA GLY A 456 -23.71 28.32 23.46
C GLY A 456 -23.48 26.79 23.43
N GLY A 457 -22.65 26.30 22.53
CA GLY A 457 -22.21 24.89 22.51
C GLY A 457 -21.23 24.57 23.65
N VAL A 458 -21.21 23.31 24.07
CA VAL A 458 -20.42 22.84 25.24
C VAL A 458 -18.93 23.11 25.13
N LEU A 459 -18.39 23.16 23.90
CA LEU A 459 -16.97 23.40 23.63
C LEU A 459 -16.68 24.87 23.29
N SER A 460 -17.70 25.70 23.02
CA SER A 460 -17.50 27.08 22.58
C SER A 460 -16.88 27.98 23.65
N GLU A 461 -17.02 27.61 24.93
CA GLU A 461 -16.49 28.38 26.07
C GLU A 461 -15.02 28.03 26.40
N LEU A 462 -14.46 27.01 25.73
CA LEU A 462 -13.05 26.61 25.93
C LEU A 462 -12.10 27.51 25.13
N SER A 463 -10.86 27.62 25.60
CA SER A 463 -9.83 28.28 24.80
C SER A 463 -9.59 27.55 23.47
N PRO A 464 -9.13 28.26 22.43
CA PRO A 464 -8.82 27.64 21.14
C PRO A 464 -7.88 26.45 21.26
N GLU A 465 -6.86 26.56 22.12
CA GLU A 465 -5.88 25.48 22.35
C GLU A 465 -6.54 24.25 22.99
N ALA A 466 -7.48 24.45 23.93
CA ALA A 466 -8.21 23.36 24.55
C ALA A 466 -9.19 22.70 23.55
N GLN A 467 -9.82 23.50 22.67
CA GLN A 467 -10.66 22.98 21.60
C GLN A 467 -9.86 22.11 20.62
N GLU A 468 -8.68 22.57 20.20
CA GLU A 468 -7.77 21.84 19.32
C GLU A 468 -7.29 20.53 19.95
N LEU A 469 -6.91 20.57 21.23
CA LEU A 469 -6.49 19.37 21.97
C LEU A 469 -7.62 18.32 22.04
N LEU A 470 -8.86 18.72 22.33
CA LEU A 470 -10.01 17.82 22.37
C LEU A 470 -10.37 17.30 20.97
N HIS A 471 -10.23 18.13 19.94
CA HIS A 471 -10.43 17.76 18.55
C HIS A 471 -9.43 16.66 18.13
N ASP A 472 -8.14 16.86 18.39
CA ASP A 472 -7.09 15.92 18.02
C ASP A 472 -7.22 14.61 18.81
N GLU A 473 -7.54 14.70 20.10
CA GLU A 473 -7.76 13.53 20.93
C GLU A 473 -8.99 12.72 20.48
N ALA A 474 -10.10 13.39 20.15
CA ALA A 474 -11.28 12.72 19.62
C ALA A 474 -11.01 12.03 18.29
N LYS A 475 -10.23 12.66 17.41
CA LYS A 475 -9.79 12.09 16.14
C LYS A 475 -8.89 10.86 16.37
N ARG A 476 -7.92 10.96 17.28
CA ARG A 476 -7.07 9.83 17.69
C ARG A 476 -7.89 8.65 18.20
N LEU A 477 -8.84 8.92 19.10
CA LEU A 477 -9.69 7.88 19.69
C LEU A 477 -10.65 7.25 18.67
N ALA A 478 -11.14 8.02 17.70
CA ALA A 478 -11.94 7.50 16.57
C ALA A 478 -11.13 6.53 15.68
N ASN A 479 -9.81 6.69 15.63
CA ASN A 479 -8.92 5.87 14.80
C ASN A 479 -8.47 4.56 15.49
N VAL A 480 -8.71 4.38 16.78
CA VAL A 480 -8.36 3.15 17.52
C VAL A 480 -9.06 1.91 16.94
N PHE A 481 -10.33 2.02 16.59
CA PHE A 481 -11.09 0.89 16.06
C PHE A 481 -10.64 0.52 14.64
N GLN A 482 -9.90 -0.55 14.51
CA GLN A 482 -9.54 -1.14 13.23
C GLN A 482 -10.34 -2.42 13.01
N ARG A 483 -11.02 -2.51 11.88
CA ARG A 483 -11.90 -3.64 11.54
C ARG A 483 -11.39 -4.50 10.39
N SER A 484 -10.34 -4.05 9.71
CA SER A 484 -9.72 -4.80 8.61
C SER A 484 -8.24 -4.46 8.45
N SER A 485 -7.49 -5.38 7.88
CA SER A 485 -6.08 -5.25 7.52
C SER A 485 -5.87 -4.72 6.08
N SER A 486 -6.87 -4.08 5.49
CA SER A 486 -6.88 -3.67 4.06
C SER A 486 -5.69 -2.81 3.64
N ASN A 487 -5.09 -2.03 4.54
CA ASN A 487 -3.87 -1.26 4.25
C ASN A 487 -2.64 -2.17 4.04
N VAL A 488 -2.49 -3.23 4.85
CA VAL A 488 -1.42 -4.23 4.66
C VAL A 488 -1.68 -5.04 3.39
N GLU A 489 -2.92 -5.43 3.11
CA GLU A 489 -3.26 -6.11 1.86
C GLU A 489 -2.97 -5.24 0.63
N GLY A 490 -3.29 -3.94 0.69
CA GLY A 490 -2.90 -2.98 -0.34
C GLY A 490 -1.38 -2.91 -0.53
N ARG A 491 -0.62 -2.95 0.56
CA ARG A 491 0.85 -3.02 0.52
C ARG A 491 1.34 -4.33 -0.10
N ASN A 492 0.76 -5.46 0.29
CA ASN A 492 1.09 -6.78 -0.26
C ASN A 492 0.80 -6.87 -1.76
N GLY A 493 -0.32 -6.29 -2.20
CA GLY A 493 -0.65 -6.15 -3.63
C GLY A 493 0.40 -5.34 -4.39
N TYR A 494 0.84 -4.22 -3.83
CA TYR A 494 1.91 -3.40 -4.41
C TYR A 494 3.24 -4.16 -4.49
N LEU A 495 3.64 -4.86 -3.43
CA LEU A 495 4.84 -5.70 -3.44
C LEU A 495 4.77 -6.80 -4.51
N SER A 496 3.60 -7.43 -4.67
CA SER A 496 3.38 -8.44 -5.70
C SER A 496 3.58 -7.87 -7.10
N LEU A 497 3.00 -6.72 -7.41
CA LEU A 497 3.21 -6.04 -8.70
C LEU A 497 4.69 -5.71 -8.93
N ARG A 498 5.37 -5.22 -7.90
CA ARG A 498 6.80 -4.88 -7.98
C ARG A 498 7.67 -6.11 -8.18
N ASN A 499 7.35 -7.23 -7.55
CA ASN A 499 8.08 -8.48 -7.73
C ASN A 499 8.02 -9.01 -9.17
N HIS A 500 6.92 -8.78 -9.89
CA HIS A 500 6.82 -9.10 -11.32
C HIS A 500 7.64 -8.16 -12.20
N GLN A 501 7.86 -6.92 -11.80
CA GLN A 501 8.59 -5.92 -12.56
C GLN A 501 10.09 -5.94 -12.29
N LEU A 502 10.50 -6.22 -11.05
CA LEU A 502 11.87 -6.09 -10.57
C LEU A 502 12.48 -7.45 -10.22
N ARG A 503 13.61 -7.76 -10.82
CA ARG A 503 14.47 -8.83 -10.35
C ARG A 503 15.18 -8.39 -9.07
N GLY A 504 15.13 -9.21 -8.02
CA GLY A 504 15.87 -8.99 -6.78
C GLY A 504 15.09 -8.36 -5.64
N LEU A 505 13.75 -8.31 -5.69
CA LEU A 505 12.93 -7.91 -4.53
C LEU A 505 13.10 -8.86 -3.32
N SER A 506 13.62 -10.07 -3.56
CA SER A 506 14.06 -11.01 -2.53
C SER A 506 15.34 -10.57 -1.79
N LEU A 507 16.06 -9.55 -2.28
CA LEU A 507 17.23 -9.01 -1.59
C LEU A 507 16.76 -8.08 -0.45
N PRO A 508 17.21 -8.30 0.80
CA PRO A 508 16.80 -7.49 1.96
C PRO A 508 16.97 -5.99 1.72
N ARG A 509 18.13 -5.56 1.21
CA ARG A 509 18.41 -4.14 0.92
C ARG A 509 17.38 -3.51 -0.02
N LYS A 510 16.98 -4.19 -1.11
CA LYS A 510 15.95 -3.68 -2.03
C LYS A 510 14.61 -3.49 -1.33
N ARG A 511 14.23 -4.45 -0.50
CA ARG A 511 12.99 -4.37 0.27
C ARG A 511 13.02 -3.19 1.26
N GLU A 512 14.13 -3.02 1.96
CA GLU A 512 14.32 -1.87 2.84
C GLU A 512 14.23 -0.52 2.10
N CYS A 513 14.76 -0.42 0.88
CA CYS A 513 14.58 0.77 0.04
C CYS A 513 13.10 1.03 -0.27
N PHE A 514 12.31 0.01 -0.60
CA PHE A 514 10.87 0.17 -0.83
C PHE A 514 10.13 0.62 0.42
N THR A 515 10.46 0.08 1.58
CA THR A 515 9.91 0.54 2.85
C THR A 515 10.31 1.99 3.13
N THR A 516 11.57 2.35 2.86
CA THR A 516 12.07 3.72 3.03
C THR A 516 11.34 4.71 2.13
N ILE A 517 11.16 4.39 0.86
CA ILE A 517 10.39 5.20 -0.10
C ILE A 517 8.96 5.40 0.39
N HIS A 518 8.29 4.33 0.82
CA HIS A 518 6.92 4.40 1.32
C HIS A 518 6.81 5.29 2.54
N ASN A 519 7.69 5.12 3.51
CA ASN A 519 7.60 5.82 4.78
C ASN A 519 8.03 7.29 4.68
N PHE A 520 9.06 7.62 3.90
CA PHE A 520 9.75 8.91 3.98
C PHE A 520 9.73 9.74 2.68
N PHE A 521 9.30 9.18 1.57
CA PHE A 521 9.35 9.89 0.27
C PHE A 521 7.99 10.09 -0.38
N LEU A 522 7.13 9.06 -0.40
CA LEU A 522 5.81 9.16 -0.99
C LEU A 522 4.88 9.95 -0.07
N THR A 523 4.19 10.94 -0.63
CA THR A 523 3.18 11.73 0.07
C THR A 523 1.78 11.33 -0.34
N ARG A 524 0.81 11.49 0.56
CA ARG A 524 -0.62 11.44 0.24
C ARG A 524 -1.12 12.81 -0.28
N PRO A 525 -2.40 12.93 -0.68
CA PRO A 525 -2.96 14.21 -1.14
C PRO A 525 -2.85 15.36 -0.15
N ASP A 526 -2.69 15.06 1.15
CA ASP A 526 -2.42 16.05 2.21
C ASP A 526 -0.99 16.61 2.20
N GLY A 527 -0.12 16.09 1.32
CA GLY A 527 1.29 16.48 1.20
C GLY A 527 2.22 15.87 2.25
N MET A 528 1.70 15.06 3.18
CA MET A 528 2.48 14.44 4.26
C MET A 528 2.94 13.03 3.90
N THR A 529 4.14 12.65 4.37
CA THR A 529 4.64 11.27 4.32
C THR A 529 4.05 10.42 5.44
N ALA A 530 4.16 9.09 5.32
CA ALA A 530 3.74 8.18 6.40
C ALA A 530 4.55 8.42 7.68
N ALA A 531 5.85 8.67 7.57
CA ALA A 531 6.70 9.00 8.72
C ALA A 531 6.28 10.32 9.39
N GLU A 532 5.97 11.36 8.60
CA GLU A 532 5.51 12.64 9.16
C GLU A 532 4.23 12.48 9.99
N ARG A 533 3.26 11.69 9.51
CA ARG A 533 2.04 11.37 10.27
C ARG A 533 2.33 10.52 11.50
N PHE A 534 3.22 9.53 11.37
CA PHE A 534 3.54 8.63 12.48
C PHE A 534 4.27 9.35 13.62
N PHE A 535 5.29 10.14 13.30
CA PHE A 535 6.12 10.82 14.32
C PHE A 535 5.58 12.21 14.72
N GLY A 536 4.61 12.77 13.98
CA GLY A 536 4.12 14.13 14.21
C GLY A 536 5.15 15.23 13.85
N GLN A 537 6.23 14.86 13.16
CA GLN A 537 7.33 15.75 12.80
C GLN A 537 7.77 15.49 11.36
N LYS A 538 8.12 16.56 10.65
CA LYS A 538 8.61 16.47 9.28
C LYS A 538 9.99 15.82 9.22
N PRO A 539 10.17 14.74 8.45
CA PRO A 539 11.47 14.14 8.21
C PRO A 539 12.38 15.11 7.43
N ARG A 540 13.70 14.96 7.61
CA ARG A 540 14.67 15.61 6.71
C ARG A 540 14.48 15.05 5.28
N SER A 541 14.90 15.84 4.29
CA SER A 541 14.81 15.39 2.90
C SER A 541 15.68 14.15 2.65
N MET A 542 15.06 13.02 2.31
CA MET A 542 15.77 11.80 1.92
C MET A 542 16.66 12.05 0.69
N PHE A 543 16.19 12.84 -0.28
CA PHE A 543 16.98 13.16 -1.45
C PHE A 543 18.23 13.98 -1.13
N THR A 544 18.12 14.92 -0.18
CA THR A 544 19.30 15.66 0.31
C THR A 544 20.31 14.72 0.99
N ALA A 545 19.84 13.79 1.81
CA ALA A 545 20.71 12.80 2.45
C ALA A 545 21.43 11.89 1.42
N ILE A 546 20.76 11.52 0.33
CA ILE A 546 21.39 10.80 -0.78
C ILE A 546 22.50 11.65 -1.43
N LEU A 547 22.23 12.93 -1.70
CA LEU A 547 23.21 13.84 -2.30
C LEU A 547 24.45 14.06 -1.40
N GLU A 548 24.25 14.05 -0.09
CA GLU A 548 25.36 14.19 0.88
C GLU A 548 26.18 12.90 1.04
N SER A 549 25.59 11.74 0.79
CA SER A 549 26.21 10.44 1.05
C SER A 549 26.77 9.76 -0.19
N VAL A 550 26.31 10.10 -1.37
CA VAL A 550 26.69 9.45 -2.64
C VAL A 550 27.43 10.45 -3.52
N GLU A 551 28.66 10.15 -3.84
CA GLU A 551 29.46 11.00 -4.72
C GLU A 551 28.99 10.96 -6.17
N LEU A 552 29.25 12.05 -6.90
CA LEU A 552 29.06 12.06 -8.34
C LEU A 552 29.98 11.01 -8.99
N PRO A 553 29.46 10.10 -9.83
CA PRO A 553 30.28 9.11 -10.50
C PRO A 553 31.45 9.72 -11.29
N PRO A 554 32.58 9.06 -11.41
CA PRO A 554 33.75 9.59 -12.11
C PRO A 554 33.42 9.95 -13.55
N ALA A 555 34.18 10.88 -14.12
CA ALA A 555 34.16 11.11 -15.57
C ALA A 555 34.65 9.85 -16.30
N PRO A 556 34.20 9.61 -17.55
CA PRO A 556 34.68 8.49 -18.34
C PRO A 556 36.20 8.59 -18.54
N LEU A 557 36.88 7.46 -18.48
CA LEU A 557 38.36 7.37 -18.59
C LEU A 557 38.88 7.76 -19.98
N SER A 558 38.03 7.68 -20.98
CA SER A 558 38.30 8.07 -22.37
C SER A 558 37.04 8.67 -22.99
N PRO A 559 37.15 9.67 -23.89
CA PRO A 559 35.96 10.10 -24.60
C PRO A 559 35.34 8.90 -25.34
N PRO A 560 34.02 8.76 -25.35
CA PRO A 560 33.35 7.67 -26.04
C PRO A 560 33.78 7.64 -27.51
N ARG A 561 34.20 6.46 -27.98
CA ARG A 561 34.54 6.27 -29.39
C ARG A 561 33.26 6.53 -30.19
N ARG A 562 33.37 7.37 -31.27
CA ARG A 562 32.28 7.53 -32.23
C ARG A 562 31.87 6.14 -32.73
N ALA A 563 30.58 5.80 -32.60
CA ALA A 563 29.98 4.63 -33.24
C ALA A 563 29.88 4.85 -34.73
#